data_5674fa1b03674c50bef28a00053ff361
#
_entry.id   5674fa1b03674c50bef28a00053ff361
#
_cell.length_a   1.000
_cell.length_b   1.000
_cell.length_c   1.000
_cell.angle_alpha   90.00
_cell.angle_beta   90.00
_cell.angle_gamma   90.00
#
_symmetry.space_group_name_H-M   'P 1'
#
loop_
_entity.id
_entity.type
_entity.pdbx_description
1 polymer ?
#
loop_
_entity_poly.entity_id
_entity_poly.type
_entity_poly.pdbx_seq_one_letter_code
_entity_poly.pdbx_strand_id
1 'polypeptide(L)'
;MTVNILTGFEKINTIINGCITAEMVENGILADVETFVNTYYEEGQVEEPVVWITQHPTTVSKGADISKTLLLKTPFEFDCGVYEVEIEDANTSSQNLCNRVILSILKNWQTIQNTELEGKRMIRNIELDRYMPMGYVPVTGKSDKVPITGVILNVYHMINWQQCCQQINNGD
;
A
#
# COMPACT_ATOMS: atom_id res chain seq x y z
N MET A 1 -19.00 1.23 24.20
CA MET A 1 -18.54 0.43 23.03
C MET A 1 -18.00 1.41 22.01
N THR A 2 -16.71 1.44 21.78
CA THR A 2 -16.10 2.42 20.84
C THR A 2 -16.39 1.90 19.43
N VAL A 3 -17.20 2.62 18.67
CA VAL A 3 -17.45 2.30 17.27
C VAL A 3 -16.19 2.59 16.48
N ASN A 4 -15.54 1.54 16.02
CA ASN A 4 -14.31 1.68 15.27
C ASN A 4 -14.62 1.83 13.77
N ILE A 5 -15.01 3.04 13.34
CA ILE A 5 -15.21 3.38 11.93
C ILE A 5 -13.91 3.19 11.13
N LEU A 6 -12.77 3.25 11.85
CA LEU A 6 -11.43 3.08 11.27
C LEU A 6 -11.08 1.62 10.94
N THR A 7 -11.79 0.63 11.49
CA THR A 7 -11.46 -0.79 11.22
C THR A 7 -11.42 -1.15 9.74
N GLY A 8 -12.26 -0.51 8.93
CA GLY A 8 -12.24 -0.71 7.48
C GLY A 8 -10.95 -0.22 6.83
N PHE A 9 -10.46 0.93 7.21
CA PHE A 9 -9.23 1.53 6.66
C PHE A 9 -7.98 0.81 7.14
N GLU A 10 -7.90 0.49 8.42
CA GLU A 10 -6.82 -0.31 9.00
C GLU A 10 -6.74 -1.69 8.36
N LYS A 11 -7.89 -2.31 8.12
CA LYS A 11 -7.94 -3.63 7.50
C LYS A 11 -7.43 -3.60 6.05
N ILE A 12 -7.73 -2.55 5.27
CA ILE A 12 -7.20 -2.40 3.90
C ILE A 12 -5.68 -2.26 3.94
N ASN A 13 -5.16 -1.43 4.83
CA ASN A 13 -3.73 -1.27 5.03
C ASN A 13 -3.09 -2.62 5.39
N THR A 14 -3.65 -3.35 6.35
CA THR A 14 -3.18 -4.68 6.75
C THR A 14 -3.18 -5.67 5.58
N ILE A 15 -4.21 -5.66 4.72
CA ILE A 15 -4.30 -6.55 3.55
C ILE A 15 -3.19 -6.22 2.54
N ILE A 16 -3.03 -4.95 2.21
CA ILE A 16 -2.03 -4.52 1.23
C ILE A 16 -0.61 -4.80 1.74
N ASN A 17 -0.32 -4.46 2.99
CA ASN A 17 0.95 -4.78 3.63
C ASN A 17 1.19 -6.29 3.69
N GLY A 18 0.15 -7.07 4.00
CA GLY A 18 0.21 -8.52 4.02
C GLY A 18 0.62 -9.14 2.68
N CYS A 19 0.24 -8.52 1.56
CA CYS A 19 0.67 -8.97 0.23
C CYS A 19 2.17 -8.79 0.01
N ILE A 20 2.75 -7.71 0.54
CA ILE A 20 4.18 -7.43 0.45
C ILE A 20 4.95 -8.37 1.37
N THR A 21 4.59 -8.42 2.64
CA THR A 21 5.29 -9.25 3.64
C THR A 21 5.21 -10.75 3.35
N ALA A 22 4.13 -11.22 2.72
CA ALA A 22 4.00 -12.61 2.29
C ALA A 22 5.04 -13.01 1.23
N GLU A 23 5.58 -12.06 0.49
CA GLU A 23 6.59 -12.27 -0.54
C GLU A 23 8.03 -11.95 -0.08
N MET A 24 8.21 -11.45 1.14
CA MET A 24 9.52 -11.20 1.77
C MET A 24 10.08 -12.44 2.50
N VAL A 25 9.51 -13.61 2.23
CA VAL A 25 9.96 -14.88 2.78
C VAL A 25 10.95 -15.58 1.85
N GLU A 26 11.67 -16.58 2.34
CA GLU A 26 12.55 -17.40 1.51
C GLU A 26 11.80 -17.94 0.27
N ASN A 27 12.37 -17.76 -0.90
CA ASN A 27 11.78 -18.05 -2.20
C ASN A 27 10.58 -17.16 -2.63
N GLY A 28 10.27 -16.12 -1.90
CA GLY A 28 9.30 -15.10 -2.32
C GLY A 28 9.86 -14.13 -3.35
N ILE A 29 8.97 -13.39 -4.01
CA ILE A 29 9.34 -12.40 -5.06
C ILE A 29 10.18 -11.26 -4.47
N LEU A 30 10.03 -10.97 -3.18
CA LEU A 30 10.69 -9.88 -2.44
C LEU A 30 11.63 -10.42 -1.34
N ALA A 31 12.16 -11.63 -1.52
CA ALA A 31 13.00 -12.30 -0.53
C ALA A 31 14.30 -11.55 -0.17
N ASP A 32 14.77 -10.69 -1.06
CA ASP A 32 15.97 -9.86 -0.90
C ASP A 32 15.68 -8.46 -0.31
N VAL A 33 14.42 -8.13 -0.05
CA VAL A 33 14.06 -6.83 0.56
C VAL A 33 14.40 -6.85 2.04
N GLU A 34 15.34 -5.99 2.44
CA GLU A 34 15.82 -5.90 3.82
C GLU A 34 14.92 -5.04 4.69
N THR A 35 14.35 -3.98 4.12
CA THR A 35 13.51 -3.03 4.87
C THR A 35 12.16 -2.82 4.21
N PHE A 36 11.09 -2.99 5.00
CA PHE A 36 9.73 -2.62 4.63
C PHE A 36 9.17 -1.65 5.66
N VAL A 37 8.89 -0.42 5.25
CA VAL A 37 8.45 0.66 6.12
C VAL A 37 7.04 1.08 5.78
N ASN A 38 6.14 0.96 6.76
CA ASN A 38 4.73 1.32 6.64
C ASN A 38 4.44 2.62 7.42
N THR A 39 5.20 3.66 7.18
CA THR A 39 4.97 5.00 7.74
C THR A 39 5.76 6.04 6.96
N TYR A 40 5.44 7.32 7.20
CA TYR A 40 6.23 8.45 6.71
C TYR A 40 7.70 8.28 7.08
N TYR A 41 8.58 8.74 6.20
CA TYR A 41 10.02 8.80 6.39
C TYR A 41 10.38 9.24 7.81
N GLU A 42 10.80 8.31 8.64
CA GLU A 42 11.65 8.66 9.76
C GLU A 42 13.08 8.61 9.26
N GLU A 43 13.82 9.69 9.45
CA GLU A 43 15.26 9.75 9.19
C GLU A 43 15.94 8.67 10.05
N GLY A 44 16.22 7.53 9.48
CA GLY A 44 16.80 6.38 10.15
C GLY A 44 17.75 5.60 9.25
N GLN A 45 18.44 4.67 9.84
CA GLN A 45 19.23 3.68 9.09
C GLN A 45 18.26 2.75 8.36
N VAL A 46 18.25 2.85 7.04
CA VAL A 46 17.47 1.99 6.18
C VAL A 46 18.43 1.05 5.48
N GLU A 47 18.20 -0.24 5.67
CA GLU A 47 18.92 -1.28 4.94
C GLU A 47 18.23 -1.52 3.60
N GLU A 48 19.02 -1.62 2.55
CA GLU A 48 18.54 -1.74 1.18
C GLU A 48 18.75 -3.17 0.65
N PRO A 49 17.88 -3.66 -0.22
CA PRO A 49 16.73 -3.01 -0.89
C PRO A 49 15.57 -2.66 0.05
N VAL A 50 14.96 -1.52 -0.17
CA VAL A 50 13.90 -0.99 0.69
C VAL A 50 12.61 -0.70 -0.07
N VAL A 51 11.49 -0.97 0.58
CA VAL A 51 10.15 -0.60 0.11
C VAL A 51 9.47 0.25 1.18
N TRP A 52 9.12 1.49 0.84
CA TRP A 52 8.24 2.34 1.64
C TRP A 52 6.83 2.26 1.12
N ILE A 53 5.86 2.24 2.02
CA ILE A 53 4.45 2.32 1.68
C ILE A 53 3.83 3.52 2.38
N THR A 54 3.12 4.34 1.62
CA THR A 54 2.36 5.47 2.13
C THR A 54 0.90 5.33 1.73
N GLN A 55 0.01 5.28 2.72
CA GLN A 55 -1.42 5.35 2.49
C GLN A 55 -1.85 6.81 2.44
N HIS A 56 -2.36 7.24 1.30
CA HIS A 56 -2.90 8.59 1.11
C HIS A 56 -4.34 8.73 1.59
N PRO A 57 -4.83 9.96 1.77
CA PRO A 57 -6.21 10.20 2.17
C PRO A 57 -7.23 9.54 1.26
N THR A 58 -8.22 8.89 1.87
CA THR A 58 -9.32 8.25 1.17
C THR A 58 -10.33 9.27 0.64
N THR A 59 -10.81 9.06 -0.56
CA THR A 59 -11.84 9.90 -1.20
C THR A 59 -13.05 9.06 -1.60
N VAL A 60 -14.21 9.70 -1.73
CA VAL A 60 -15.41 9.05 -2.28
C VAL A 60 -15.25 8.94 -3.79
N SER A 61 -15.41 7.72 -4.31
CA SER A 61 -15.38 7.50 -5.76
C SER A 61 -16.60 8.11 -6.43
N LYS A 62 -16.41 8.70 -7.62
CA LYS A 62 -17.50 9.29 -8.40
C LYS A 62 -18.57 8.24 -8.73
N GLY A 63 -19.84 8.59 -8.56
CA GLY A 63 -20.98 7.71 -8.86
C GLY A 63 -21.35 6.74 -7.74
N ALA A 64 -20.73 6.85 -6.55
CA ALA A 64 -21.14 6.06 -5.41
C ALA A 64 -22.54 6.46 -4.93
N ASP A 65 -23.41 5.45 -4.73
CA ASP A 65 -24.71 5.66 -4.07
C ASP A 65 -24.48 5.79 -2.56
N ILE A 66 -24.72 6.99 -2.04
CA ILE A 66 -24.50 7.33 -0.63
C ILE A 66 -25.59 6.74 0.28
N SER A 67 -26.68 6.21 -0.28
CA SER A 67 -27.84 5.79 0.52
C SER A 67 -27.58 4.58 1.42
N LYS A 68 -26.72 3.66 1.02
CA LYS A 68 -26.43 2.41 1.77
C LYS A 68 -24.98 2.00 1.79
N THR A 69 -24.24 2.25 0.71
CA THR A 69 -22.88 1.77 0.54
C THR A 69 -22.05 2.84 -0.16
N LEU A 70 -20.93 3.22 0.44
CA LEU A 70 -19.98 4.11 -0.17
C LEU A 70 -18.88 3.31 -0.87
N LEU A 71 -18.65 3.61 -2.13
CA LEU A 71 -17.45 3.19 -2.83
C LEU A 71 -16.36 4.24 -2.59
N LEU A 72 -15.31 3.84 -1.91
CA LEU A 72 -14.19 4.67 -1.54
C LEU A 72 -12.97 4.33 -2.40
N LYS A 73 -12.11 5.30 -2.58
CA LYS A 73 -10.82 5.18 -3.24
C LYS A 73 -9.72 5.59 -2.27
N THR A 74 -8.80 4.68 -2.00
CA THR A 74 -7.61 4.94 -1.18
C THR A 74 -6.37 4.70 -2.03
N PRO A 75 -5.57 5.72 -2.32
CA PRO A 75 -4.28 5.54 -2.98
C PRO A 75 -3.25 5.00 -2.00
N PHE A 76 -2.45 4.03 -2.48
CA PHE A 76 -1.25 3.54 -1.84
C PHE A 76 -0.06 3.85 -2.74
N GLU A 77 0.90 4.54 -2.21
CA GLU A 77 2.17 4.83 -2.86
C GLU A 77 3.23 3.88 -2.33
N PHE A 78 3.96 3.26 -3.22
CA PHE A 78 5.09 2.41 -2.93
C PHE A 78 6.33 3.03 -3.54
N ASP A 79 7.29 3.36 -2.70
CA ASP A 79 8.58 3.87 -3.10
C ASP A 79 9.62 2.78 -2.90
N CYS A 80 10.32 2.43 -3.97
CA CYS A 80 11.28 1.33 -4.02
C CYS A 80 12.68 1.88 -4.23
N GLY A 81 13.57 1.62 -3.30
CA GLY A 81 14.95 2.08 -3.33
C GLY A 81 15.96 0.94 -3.29
N VAL A 82 16.95 1.02 -4.18
CA VAL A 82 18.10 0.12 -4.20
C VAL A 82 19.35 0.96 -4.39
N TYR A 83 20.36 0.75 -3.57
CA TYR A 83 21.65 1.38 -3.70
C TYR A 83 22.57 0.50 -4.55
N GLU A 84 23.13 1.09 -5.58
CA GLU A 84 24.18 0.49 -6.40
C GLU A 84 25.29 1.52 -6.60
N VAL A 85 26.48 1.06 -6.92
CA VAL A 85 27.64 1.93 -7.13
C VAL A 85 27.43 2.86 -8.34
N GLU A 86 26.81 2.31 -9.39
CA GLU A 86 26.47 3.06 -10.60
C GLU A 86 25.01 3.48 -10.58
N ILE A 87 24.75 4.76 -10.86
CA ILE A 87 23.39 5.33 -10.81
C ILE A 87 22.44 4.65 -11.81
N GLU A 88 22.93 4.25 -12.98
CA GLU A 88 22.12 3.57 -14.00
C GLU A 88 21.67 2.18 -13.51
N ASP A 89 22.54 1.46 -12.83
CA ASP A 89 22.25 0.16 -12.24
C ASP A 89 21.25 0.32 -11.08
N ALA A 90 21.45 1.30 -10.21
CA ALA A 90 20.54 1.61 -9.12
C ALA A 90 19.11 1.96 -9.62
N ASN A 91 19.00 2.72 -10.70
CA ASN A 91 17.72 3.03 -11.34
C ASN A 91 17.04 1.76 -11.87
N THR A 92 17.79 0.91 -12.57
CA THR A 92 17.28 -0.35 -13.12
C THR A 92 16.83 -1.28 -11.99
N SER A 93 17.61 -1.41 -10.94
CA SER A 93 17.31 -2.23 -9.77
C SER A 93 16.08 -1.71 -9.01
N SER A 94 15.95 -0.40 -8.83
CA SER A 94 14.77 0.22 -8.21
C SER A 94 13.49 0.02 -9.02
N GLN A 95 13.57 0.12 -10.36
CA GLN A 95 12.45 -0.19 -11.26
C GLN A 95 12.05 -1.66 -11.18
N ASN A 96 13.02 -2.57 -11.17
CA ASN A 96 12.77 -4.00 -11.02
C ASN A 96 12.12 -4.31 -9.66
N LEU A 97 12.57 -3.68 -8.58
CA LEU A 97 11.97 -3.82 -7.27
C LEU A 97 10.51 -3.34 -7.28
N CYS A 98 10.23 -2.19 -7.86
CA CYS A 98 8.89 -1.64 -8.01
C CYS A 98 7.96 -2.59 -8.80
N ASN A 99 8.45 -3.19 -9.89
CA ASN A 99 7.71 -4.19 -10.65
C ASN A 99 7.42 -5.45 -9.82
N ARG A 100 8.36 -5.90 -8.99
CA ARG A 100 8.18 -7.03 -8.07
C ARG A 100 7.14 -6.73 -7.00
N VAL A 101 7.07 -5.50 -6.49
CA VAL A 101 5.99 -5.05 -5.57
C VAL A 101 4.62 -5.17 -6.24
N ILE A 102 4.47 -4.69 -7.48
CA ILE A 102 3.23 -4.84 -8.24
C ILE A 102 2.87 -6.32 -8.41
N LEU A 103 3.84 -7.15 -8.80
CA LEU A 103 3.64 -8.59 -8.98
C LEU A 103 3.23 -9.28 -7.68
N SER A 104 3.74 -8.86 -6.52
CA SER A 104 3.36 -9.39 -5.21
C SER A 104 1.88 -9.16 -4.93
N ILE A 105 1.37 -7.98 -5.25
CA ILE A 105 -0.05 -7.66 -5.11
C ILE A 105 -0.90 -8.48 -6.09
N LEU A 106 -0.47 -8.60 -7.36
CA LEU A 106 -1.18 -9.38 -8.36
C LEU A 106 -1.21 -10.87 -8.02
N LYS A 107 -0.11 -11.44 -7.51
CA LYS A 107 -0.03 -12.83 -7.06
C LYS A 107 -1.03 -13.12 -5.93
N ASN A 108 -1.22 -12.16 -5.04
CA ASN A 108 -2.12 -12.25 -3.91
C ASN A 108 -3.56 -11.77 -4.22
N TRP A 109 -3.88 -11.52 -5.50
CA TRP A 109 -5.16 -10.96 -5.90
C TRP A 109 -6.38 -11.76 -5.44
N GLN A 110 -6.32 -13.09 -5.48
CA GLN A 110 -7.43 -13.93 -5.00
C GLN A 110 -7.65 -13.76 -3.49
N THR A 111 -6.58 -13.68 -2.71
CA THR A 111 -6.66 -13.43 -1.27
C THR A 111 -7.29 -12.07 -0.99
N ILE A 112 -6.85 -11.03 -1.73
CA ILE A 112 -7.42 -9.68 -1.63
C ILE A 112 -8.91 -9.71 -1.96
N GLN A 113 -9.29 -10.38 -3.06
CA GLN A 113 -10.68 -10.47 -3.50
C GLN A 113 -11.58 -11.22 -2.54
N ASN A 114 -11.05 -12.23 -1.84
CA ASN A 114 -11.81 -13.04 -0.90
C ASN A 114 -11.86 -12.43 0.50
N THR A 115 -11.16 -11.30 0.72
CA THR A 115 -11.23 -10.64 2.02
C THR A 115 -12.58 -9.98 2.21
N GLU A 116 -13.25 -10.39 3.28
CA GLU A 116 -14.58 -9.91 3.65
C GLU A 116 -14.49 -9.04 4.91
N LEU A 117 -15.35 -8.05 4.96
CA LEU A 117 -15.71 -7.32 6.15
C LEU A 117 -17.21 -7.58 6.40
N GLU A 118 -17.53 -8.20 7.54
CA GLU A 118 -18.91 -8.53 7.92
C GLU A 118 -19.67 -9.34 6.84
N GLY A 119 -19.01 -10.35 6.26
CA GLY A 119 -19.59 -11.22 5.24
C GLY A 119 -19.77 -10.57 3.86
N LYS A 120 -19.16 -9.41 3.63
CA LYS A 120 -19.19 -8.73 2.32
C LYS A 120 -17.77 -8.48 1.82
N ARG A 121 -17.60 -8.73 0.53
CA ARG A 121 -16.34 -8.45 -0.15
C ARG A 121 -15.98 -6.98 -0.03
N MET A 122 -14.84 -6.73 0.59
CA MET A 122 -14.40 -5.39 0.95
C MET A 122 -13.76 -4.65 -0.22
N ILE A 123 -12.75 -5.26 -0.85
CA ILE A 123 -12.02 -4.64 -1.98
C ILE A 123 -12.70 -5.00 -3.28
N ARG A 124 -13.00 -4.01 -4.10
CA ARG A 124 -13.67 -4.14 -5.39
C ARG A 124 -12.72 -4.16 -6.57
N ASN A 125 -11.72 -3.30 -6.52
CA ASN A 125 -10.74 -3.17 -7.59
C ASN A 125 -9.44 -2.58 -7.06
N ILE A 126 -8.34 -2.84 -7.76
CA ILE A 126 -7.07 -2.15 -7.61
C ILE A 126 -6.63 -1.72 -9.00
N GLU A 127 -6.28 -0.47 -9.15
CA GLU A 127 -5.87 0.12 -10.42
C GLU A 127 -4.49 0.77 -10.27
N LEU A 128 -3.64 0.59 -11.25
CA LEU A 128 -2.42 1.36 -11.39
C LEU A 128 -2.80 2.80 -11.79
N ASP A 129 -2.53 3.74 -10.90
CA ASP A 129 -2.79 5.16 -11.17
C ASP A 129 -1.59 5.84 -11.82
N ARG A 130 -0.42 5.65 -11.23
CA ARG A 130 0.79 6.32 -11.66
C ARG A 130 2.03 5.47 -11.42
N TYR A 131 2.92 5.49 -12.39
CA TYR A 131 4.27 4.99 -12.27
C TYR A 131 5.23 6.18 -12.34
N MET A 132 6.11 6.31 -11.37
CA MET A 132 7.05 7.44 -11.25
C MET A 132 8.48 6.91 -11.35
N PRO A 133 9.05 6.86 -12.54
CA PRO A 133 10.45 6.51 -12.69
C PRO A 133 11.30 7.67 -12.19
N MET A 134 12.24 7.39 -11.34
CA MET A 134 13.27 8.31 -10.84
C MET A 134 12.79 9.46 -9.93
N GLY A 135 12.86 9.20 -8.64
CA GLY A 135 13.09 10.19 -7.60
C GLY A 135 14.45 9.97 -6.97
N TYR A 136 14.84 10.88 -6.08
CA TYR A 136 16.04 10.75 -5.27
C TYR A 136 15.72 11.10 -3.82
N VAL A 137 16.07 10.21 -2.92
CA VAL A 137 15.86 10.43 -1.48
C VAL A 137 17.22 10.59 -0.81
N PRO A 138 17.43 11.66 -0.01
CA PRO A 138 18.59 11.77 0.82
C PRO A 138 18.54 10.70 1.92
N VAL A 139 19.60 9.95 2.08
CA VAL A 139 19.73 8.97 3.18
C VAL A 139 20.64 9.56 4.25
N THR A 140 20.14 9.57 5.50
CA THR A 140 20.90 10.10 6.64
C THR A 140 22.21 9.33 6.82
N GLY A 141 23.32 10.03 6.89
CA GLY A 141 24.66 9.46 7.08
C GLY A 141 25.35 8.99 5.80
N LYS A 142 24.72 9.13 4.63
CA LYS A 142 25.37 8.93 3.30
C LYS A 142 25.44 10.27 2.57
N SER A 143 26.54 10.52 1.86
CA SER A 143 26.72 11.70 1.02
C SER A 143 25.86 11.66 -0.25
N ASP A 144 25.41 10.47 -0.62
CA ASP A 144 24.74 10.18 -1.88
C ASP A 144 23.24 10.02 -1.70
N LYS A 145 22.51 10.40 -2.74
CA LYS A 145 21.05 10.22 -2.80
C LYS A 145 20.76 8.82 -3.35
N VAL A 146 19.84 8.11 -2.71
CA VAL A 146 19.37 6.82 -3.22
C VAL A 146 18.31 7.07 -4.29
N PRO A 147 18.47 6.53 -5.51
CA PRO A 147 17.43 6.58 -6.51
C PRO A 147 16.24 5.72 -6.07
N ILE A 148 15.05 6.27 -6.24
CA ILE A 148 13.79 5.58 -5.96
C ILE A 148 12.91 5.53 -7.20
N THR A 149 12.15 4.46 -7.31
CA THR A 149 11.05 4.35 -8.27
C THR A 149 9.76 4.19 -7.48
N GLY A 150 8.78 5.04 -7.77
CA GLY A 150 7.48 5.03 -7.11
C GLY A 150 6.37 4.48 -7.99
N VAL A 151 5.37 3.86 -7.35
CA VAL A 151 4.11 3.49 -7.99
C VAL A 151 2.94 3.82 -7.09
N ILE A 152 1.87 4.36 -7.66
CA ILE A 152 0.62 4.61 -6.94
C ILE A 152 -0.44 3.64 -7.45
N LEU A 153 -1.01 2.87 -6.50
CA LEU A 153 -2.13 1.98 -6.72
C LEU A 153 -3.37 2.53 -6.03
N ASN A 154 -4.46 2.67 -6.77
CA ASN A 154 -5.76 3.05 -6.22
C ASN A 154 -6.52 1.80 -5.79
N VAL A 155 -6.81 1.69 -4.50
CA VAL A 155 -7.62 0.61 -3.94
C VAL A 155 -9.05 1.09 -3.80
N TYR A 156 -9.97 0.47 -4.56
CA TYR A 156 -11.41 0.73 -4.48
C TYR A 156 -12.05 -0.24 -3.52
N HIS A 157 -12.69 0.29 -2.49
CA HIS A 157 -13.29 -0.52 -1.42
C HIS A 157 -14.63 0.02 -0.98
N MET A 158 -15.40 -0.80 -0.28
CA MET A 158 -16.76 -0.46 0.14
C MET A 158 -16.86 -0.37 1.65
N ILE A 159 -17.59 0.63 2.13
CA ILE A 159 -18.02 0.75 3.52
C ILE A 159 -19.54 0.73 3.53
N ASN A 160 -20.12 -0.04 4.45
CA ASN A 160 -21.55 -0.01 4.72
C ASN A 160 -21.87 1.11 5.72
N TRP A 161 -22.27 2.26 5.17
CA TRP A 161 -22.53 3.46 5.97
C TRP A 161 -23.69 3.30 6.96
N GLN A 162 -24.71 2.51 6.63
CA GLN A 162 -25.86 2.28 7.52
C GLN A 162 -25.46 1.52 8.80
N GLN A 163 -24.54 0.58 8.70
CA GLN A 163 -24.02 -0.13 9.87
C GLN A 163 -23.20 0.79 10.77
N CYS A 164 -22.41 1.70 10.19
CA CYS A 164 -21.70 2.71 10.97
C CYS A 164 -22.67 3.62 11.75
N CYS A 165 -23.75 4.08 11.12
CA CYS A 165 -24.74 4.94 11.76
C CYS A 165 -25.56 4.20 12.84
N GLN A 166 -25.89 2.92 12.63
CA GLN A 166 -26.63 2.12 13.63
C GLN A 166 -25.80 1.85 14.87
N GLN A 167 -24.50 1.66 14.74
CA GLN A 167 -23.60 1.48 15.87
C GLN A 167 -23.42 2.77 16.69
N ILE A 168 -23.47 3.95 16.06
CA ILE A 168 -23.44 5.23 16.76
C ILE A 168 -24.69 5.44 17.59
N ASN A 169 -25.87 5.06 17.08
CA ASN A 169 -27.16 5.25 17.76
C ASN A 169 -27.45 4.21 18.86
N ASN A 170 -26.75 3.08 18.89
CA ASN A 170 -26.90 2.03 19.90
C ASN A 170 -25.86 2.10 21.02
N GLY A 171 -25.07 3.15 21.04
CA GLY A 171 -23.96 3.36 21.98
C GLY A 171 -24.26 4.33 23.15
N ASP A 172 -25.52 4.78 23.31
CA ASP A 172 -25.98 5.59 24.43
C ASP A 172 -26.62 4.72 25.53
#